data_907d2131120f227792a1588205179eb7
#
_entry.id   907d2131120f227792a1588205179eb7
#
_cell.length_a   1.000
_cell.length_b   1.000
_cell.length_c   1.000
_cell.angle_alpha   90.00
_cell.angle_beta   90.00
_cell.angle_gamma   90.00
#
_symmetry.space_group_name_H-M   'P 1'
#
loop_
_entity.id
_entity.type
_entity.pdbx_description
1 polymer ?
#
loop_
_entity_poly.entity_id
_entity_poly.type
_entity_poly.pdbx_seq_one_letter_code
_entity_poly.pdbx_strand_id
1 'polypeptide(L)'
;PSKTFNLAGLGGSYHIIYDSYRRDRVEAKASKSHYNAMNVLSMHALIGGYSETGAAWVDALCEVLSANVDYACRYIAEHFAGVKVSRPQGTYMLFLDCTDWCAAHGKTIDWVEQAGWDVGVAWQDGRMFHGPCAIRMNLALPLSRVQEAFERLDRHVFNA
;
A
#
# COMPACT_ATOMS: atom_id res chain seq x y z
N PRO A 1 8.76 -10.39 2.77
CA PRO A 1 9.81 -9.45 2.33
C PRO A 1 9.41 -8.60 1.14
N SER A 2 8.45 -9.06 0.31
CA SER A 2 8.07 -8.38 -0.95
C SER A 2 7.69 -6.91 -0.78
N LYS A 3 6.98 -6.56 0.29
CA LYS A 3 6.55 -5.18 0.55
C LYS A 3 7.57 -4.43 1.40
N THR A 4 8.03 -5.03 2.48
CA THR A 4 9.01 -4.41 3.40
C THR A 4 10.28 -3.98 2.69
N PHE A 5 10.85 -4.82 1.82
CA PHE A 5 12.12 -4.56 1.13
C PHE A 5 11.96 -4.26 -0.38
N ASN A 6 10.73 -4.02 -0.84
CA ASN A 6 10.44 -3.78 -2.26
C ASN A 6 10.95 -4.90 -3.20
N LEU A 7 10.82 -6.15 -2.80
CA LEU A 7 11.35 -7.33 -3.49
C LEU A 7 10.27 -8.13 -4.25
N ALA A 8 9.12 -7.53 -4.54
CA ALA A 8 7.99 -8.25 -5.17
C ALA A 8 8.37 -8.89 -6.51
N GLY A 9 9.21 -8.24 -7.30
CA GLY A 9 9.68 -8.75 -8.60
C GLY A 9 10.59 -9.98 -8.52
N LEU A 10 11.16 -10.27 -7.36
CA LEU A 10 12.02 -11.43 -7.16
C LEU A 10 11.26 -12.72 -6.79
N GLY A 11 9.98 -12.62 -6.44
CA GLY A 11 9.11 -13.78 -6.24
C GLY A 11 9.57 -14.72 -5.11
N GLY A 12 9.86 -14.20 -3.93
CA GLY A 12 10.26 -14.97 -2.77
C GLY A 12 9.33 -14.82 -1.58
N SER A 13 9.03 -15.91 -0.88
CA SER A 13 8.32 -15.92 0.39
C SER A 13 8.80 -17.08 1.26
N TYR A 14 8.51 -17.02 2.54
CA TYR A 14 8.75 -18.13 3.47
C TYR A 14 7.54 -18.32 4.38
N HIS A 15 7.45 -19.49 4.96
CA HIS A 15 6.46 -19.81 5.98
C HIS A 15 7.12 -20.54 7.15
N ILE A 16 6.55 -20.36 8.33
CA ILE A 16 7.00 -21.01 9.56
C ILE A 16 5.86 -21.89 10.06
N ILE A 17 6.11 -23.20 10.18
CA ILE A 17 5.12 -24.18 10.60
C ILE A 17 5.67 -24.94 11.81
N TYR A 18 5.17 -24.66 12.99
CA TYR A 18 5.60 -25.34 14.25
C TYR A 18 5.02 -26.75 14.39
N ASP A 19 3.80 -26.96 13.93
CA ASP A 19 3.12 -28.26 13.96
C ASP A 19 3.75 -29.22 12.97
N SER A 20 4.32 -30.33 13.45
CA SER A 20 5.04 -31.30 12.62
C SER A 20 4.13 -31.97 11.58
N TYR A 21 2.91 -32.33 11.96
CA TYR A 21 1.98 -32.98 11.02
C TYR A 21 1.65 -32.07 9.82
N ARG A 22 1.41 -30.79 10.07
CA ARG A 22 1.14 -29.82 9.00
C ARG A 22 2.39 -29.55 8.14
N ARG A 23 3.55 -29.40 8.79
CA ARG A 23 4.83 -29.20 8.10
C ARG A 23 5.13 -30.34 7.14
N ASP A 24 5.05 -31.60 7.60
CA ASP A 24 5.33 -32.78 6.80
C ASP A 24 4.37 -32.90 5.61
N ARG A 25 3.10 -32.53 5.78
CA ARG A 25 2.13 -32.50 4.67
C ARG A 25 2.45 -31.40 3.64
N VAL A 26 2.88 -30.22 4.08
CA VAL A 26 3.30 -29.14 3.17
C VAL A 26 4.54 -29.56 2.40
N GLU A 27 5.54 -30.12 3.06
CA GLU A 27 6.78 -30.63 2.43
C GLU A 27 6.48 -31.73 1.42
N ALA A 28 5.67 -32.72 1.79
CA ALA A 28 5.27 -33.81 0.89
C ALA A 28 4.48 -33.31 -0.34
N LYS A 29 3.73 -32.22 -0.21
CA LYS A 29 3.04 -31.60 -1.34
C LYS A 29 4.00 -30.79 -2.21
N ALA A 30 4.85 -30.00 -1.59
CA ALA A 30 5.82 -29.15 -2.27
C ALA A 30 6.85 -29.96 -3.08
N SER A 31 7.33 -31.10 -2.55
CA SER A 31 8.28 -31.98 -3.24
C SER A 31 7.77 -32.56 -4.57
N LYS A 32 6.43 -32.55 -4.78
CA LYS A 32 5.83 -33.08 -6.01
C LYS A 32 5.75 -32.06 -7.16
N SER A 33 6.06 -30.80 -6.93
CA SER A 33 5.73 -29.73 -7.88
C SER A 33 6.83 -28.68 -8.07
N HIS A 34 7.97 -28.76 -7.43
CA HIS A 34 9.00 -27.70 -7.41
C HIS A 34 8.49 -26.29 -7.08
N TYR A 35 7.26 -26.19 -6.57
CA TYR A 35 6.58 -24.93 -6.29
C TYR A 35 7.29 -24.09 -5.22
N ASN A 36 8.03 -24.73 -4.33
CA ASN A 36 8.80 -24.14 -3.25
C ASN A 36 10.27 -23.85 -3.61
N ALA A 37 10.65 -24.01 -4.89
CA ALA A 37 12.00 -23.67 -5.32
C ALA A 37 12.16 -22.15 -5.44
N MET A 38 12.93 -21.57 -4.53
CA MET A 38 13.28 -20.15 -4.59
C MET A 38 14.47 -19.95 -5.52
N ASN A 39 14.44 -18.92 -6.37
CA ASN A 39 15.60 -18.58 -7.18
C ASN A 39 16.74 -17.99 -6.30
N VAL A 40 17.98 -18.10 -6.78
CA VAL A 40 19.16 -17.69 -6.02
C VAL A 40 19.16 -16.22 -5.64
N LEU A 41 18.69 -15.33 -6.53
CA LEU A 41 18.63 -13.90 -6.25
C LEU A 41 17.63 -13.59 -5.11
N SER A 42 16.47 -14.25 -5.11
CA SER A 42 15.49 -14.12 -4.02
C SER A 42 16.04 -14.59 -2.69
N MET A 43 16.81 -15.67 -2.68
CA MET A 43 17.45 -16.19 -1.47
C MET A 43 18.46 -15.19 -0.90
N HIS A 44 19.36 -14.66 -1.73
CA HIS A 44 20.32 -13.65 -1.29
C HIS A 44 19.66 -12.35 -0.87
N ALA A 45 18.60 -11.92 -1.56
CA ALA A 45 17.83 -10.74 -1.16
C ALA A 45 17.14 -10.92 0.21
N LEU A 46 16.65 -12.14 0.52
CA LEU A 46 16.12 -12.45 1.84
C LEU A 46 17.21 -12.39 2.92
N ILE A 47 18.36 -13.00 2.69
CA ILE A 47 19.49 -12.98 3.62
C ILE A 47 19.92 -11.53 3.90
N GLY A 48 20.08 -10.72 2.86
CA GLY A 48 20.43 -9.30 3.00
C GLY A 48 19.35 -8.47 3.70
N GLY A 49 18.09 -8.69 3.35
CA GLY A 49 16.96 -7.98 3.97
C GLY A 49 16.81 -8.27 5.47
N TYR A 50 17.03 -9.50 5.89
CA TYR A 50 16.95 -9.91 7.31
C TYR A 50 18.29 -9.82 8.06
N SER A 51 19.19 -8.95 7.62
CA SER A 51 20.42 -8.59 8.32
C SER A 51 20.19 -7.41 9.29
N GLU A 52 21.19 -7.10 10.13
CA GLU A 52 21.17 -5.90 10.99
C GLU A 52 21.02 -4.62 10.17
N THR A 53 21.72 -4.52 9.03
CA THR A 53 21.59 -3.38 8.11
C THR A 53 20.19 -3.29 7.52
N GLY A 54 19.57 -4.42 7.16
CA GLY A 54 18.21 -4.47 6.68
C GLY A 54 17.20 -4.05 7.75
N ALA A 55 17.39 -4.43 9.00
CA ALA A 55 16.56 -3.98 10.11
C ALA A 55 16.63 -2.45 10.30
N ALA A 56 17.84 -1.89 10.34
CA ALA A 56 18.03 -0.44 10.46
C ALA A 56 17.38 0.34 9.28
N TRP A 57 17.43 -0.23 8.07
CA TRP A 57 16.76 0.34 6.90
C TRP A 57 15.24 0.34 7.06
N VAL A 58 14.66 -0.74 7.60
CA VAL A 58 13.20 -0.82 7.86
C VAL A 58 12.78 0.21 8.88
N ASP A 59 13.54 0.41 9.95
CA ASP A 59 13.23 1.41 10.98
C ASP A 59 13.21 2.82 10.36
N ALA A 60 14.23 3.19 9.58
CA ALA A 60 14.26 4.46 8.85
C ALA A 60 13.11 4.61 7.84
N LEU A 61 12.75 3.52 7.13
CA LEU A 61 11.59 3.52 6.23
C LEU A 61 10.28 3.77 6.99
N CYS A 62 10.10 3.14 8.15
CA CYS A 62 8.92 3.33 8.98
C CYS A 62 8.75 4.77 9.46
N GLU A 63 9.84 5.47 9.75
CA GLU A 63 9.80 6.91 10.08
C GLU A 63 9.30 7.75 8.91
N VAL A 64 9.84 7.52 7.70
CA VAL A 64 9.41 8.23 6.48
C VAL A 64 7.93 7.94 6.17
N LEU A 65 7.52 6.67 6.23
CA LEU A 65 6.13 6.29 5.96
C LEU A 65 5.17 6.87 7.00
N SER A 66 5.56 6.91 8.27
CA SER A 66 4.75 7.54 9.33
C SER A 66 4.55 9.03 9.07
N ALA A 67 5.60 9.74 8.68
CA ALA A 67 5.51 11.15 8.32
C ALA A 67 4.60 11.39 7.11
N ASN A 68 4.67 10.53 6.08
CA ASN A 68 3.79 10.59 4.92
C ASN A 68 2.31 10.36 5.31
N VAL A 69 2.04 9.36 6.16
CA VAL A 69 0.70 9.06 6.66
C VAL A 69 0.14 10.23 7.48
N ASP A 70 0.93 10.79 8.38
CA ASP A 70 0.51 11.92 9.22
C ASP A 70 0.21 13.16 8.38
N TYR A 71 1.05 13.45 7.38
CA TYR A 71 0.79 14.52 6.41
C TYR A 71 -0.52 14.28 5.66
N ALA A 72 -0.68 13.10 5.07
CA ALA A 72 -1.84 12.78 4.24
C ALA A 72 -3.15 12.81 5.04
N CYS A 73 -3.19 12.21 6.23
CA CYS A 73 -4.38 12.21 7.07
C CYS A 73 -4.78 13.63 7.51
N ARG A 74 -3.80 14.46 7.86
CA ARG A 74 -4.04 15.87 8.22
C ARG A 74 -4.55 16.66 7.01
N TYR A 75 -3.90 16.54 5.86
CA TYR A 75 -4.30 17.24 4.64
C TYR A 75 -5.74 16.88 4.22
N ILE A 76 -6.10 15.60 4.26
CA ILE A 76 -7.47 15.15 3.96
C ILE A 76 -8.47 15.82 4.93
N ALA A 77 -8.17 15.80 6.23
CA ALA A 77 -9.06 16.37 7.25
C ALA A 77 -9.26 17.88 7.08
N GLU A 78 -8.22 18.59 6.64
CA GLU A 78 -8.23 20.05 6.49
C GLU A 78 -8.81 20.52 5.14
N HIS A 79 -8.64 19.73 4.06
CA HIS A 79 -8.89 20.19 2.69
C HIS A 79 -9.94 19.37 1.92
N PHE A 80 -10.16 18.09 2.24
CA PHE A 80 -11.07 17.24 1.46
C PHE A 80 -12.39 17.01 2.20
N ALA A 81 -13.21 18.07 2.28
CA ALA A 81 -14.50 18.01 2.98
C ALA A 81 -15.38 16.87 2.43
N GLY A 82 -15.84 15.95 3.30
CA GLY A 82 -16.64 14.80 2.91
C GLY A 82 -15.84 13.53 2.54
N VAL A 83 -14.50 13.60 2.50
CA VAL A 83 -13.65 12.43 2.39
C VAL A 83 -13.21 11.97 3.78
N LYS A 84 -13.40 10.69 4.08
CA LYS A 84 -13.00 10.10 5.36
C LYS A 84 -11.81 9.17 5.19
N VAL A 85 -10.91 9.20 6.15
CA VAL A 85 -9.76 8.31 6.20
C VAL A 85 -9.53 7.85 7.64
N SER A 86 -9.22 6.56 7.80
CA SER A 86 -8.71 6.04 9.07
C SER A 86 -7.20 5.97 9.01
N ARG A 87 -6.52 6.52 10.03
CA ARG A 87 -5.06 6.41 10.12
C ARG A 87 -4.66 4.93 10.21
N PRO A 88 -3.87 4.40 9.27
CA PRO A 88 -3.46 3.00 9.30
C PRO A 88 -2.50 2.74 10.47
N GLN A 89 -2.67 1.61 11.15
CA GLN A 89 -1.74 1.14 12.21
C GLN A 89 -0.50 0.45 11.64
N GLY A 90 -0.55 0.06 10.39
CA GLY A 90 0.52 -0.55 9.60
C GLY A 90 0.26 -0.30 8.13
N THR A 91 1.20 -0.67 7.27
CA THR A 91 1.14 -0.43 5.82
C THR A 91 1.37 1.03 5.41
N TYR A 92 1.68 1.21 4.15
CA TYR A 92 1.83 2.51 3.48
C TYR A 92 0.65 2.83 2.55
N MET A 93 -0.47 2.16 2.77
CA MET A 93 -1.69 2.37 1.96
C MET A 93 -2.71 3.14 2.76
N LEU A 94 -3.25 4.20 2.20
CA LEU A 94 -4.47 4.85 2.69
C LEU A 94 -5.70 4.30 1.96
N PHE A 95 -6.80 4.27 2.67
CA PHE A 95 -8.10 3.94 2.15
C PHE A 95 -9.04 5.12 2.38
N LEU A 96 -9.38 5.82 1.29
CA LEU A 96 -10.19 7.04 1.31
C LEU A 96 -11.64 6.68 1.03
N ASP A 97 -12.52 6.87 1.99
CA ASP A 97 -13.97 6.77 1.79
C ASP A 97 -14.48 8.11 1.23
N CYS A 98 -14.93 8.08 -0.01
CA CYS A 98 -15.44 9.23 -0.74
C CYS A 98 -16.98 9.32 -0.74
N THR A 99 -17.67 8.52 0.07
CA THR A 99 -19.15 8.40 0.04
C THR A 99 -19.84 9.74 0.20
N ASP A 100 -19.51 10.46 1.25
CA ASP A 100 -20.17 11.74 1.55
C ASP A 100 -19.79 12.83 0.53
N TRP A 101 -18.54 12.84 0.07
CA TRP A 101 -18.09 13.77 -0.96
C TRP A 101 -18.82 13.51 -2.30
N CYS A 102 -18.89 12.27 -2.74
CA CYS A 102 -19.59 11.89 -3.97
C CYS A 102 -21.07 12.27 -3.91
N ALA A 103 -21.73 12.01 -2.78
CA ALA A 103 -23.13 12.36 -2.59
C ALA A 103 -23.36 13.88 -2.64
N ALA A 104 -22.48 14.66 -1.99
CA ALA A 104 -22.59 16.13 -1.95
C ALA A 104 -22.38 16.79 -3.33
N HIS A 105 -21.54 16.20 -4.18
CA HIS A 105 -21.19 16.77 -5.49
C HIS A 105 -21.89 16.08 -6.67
N GLY A 106 -22.76 15.10 -6.42
CA GLY A 106 -23.44 14.33 -7.48
C GLY A 106 -22.48 13.58 -8.40
N LYS A 107 -21.34 13.15 -7.87
CA LYS A 107 -20.30 12.42 -8.60
C LYS A 107 -20.29 10.94 -8.22
N THR A 108 -19.68 10.12 -9.06
CA THR A 108 -19.47 8.69 -8.80
C THR A 108 -18.00 8.42 -8.40
N ILE A 109 -17.74 7.26 -7.82
CA ILE A 109 -16.36 6.86 -7.53
C ILE A 109 -15.54 6.67 -8.81
N ASP A 110 -16.16 6.24 -9.91
CA ASP A 110 -15.49 6.13 -11.21
C ASP A 110 -15.03 7.51 -11.71
N TRP A 111 -15.83 8.54 -11.48
CA TRP A 111 -15.41 9.91 -11.78
C TRP A 111 -14.21 10.35 -10.94
N VAL A 112 -14.22 10.06 -9.64
CA VAL A 112 -13.10 10.39 -8.72
C VAL A 112 -11.83 9.67 -9.16
N GLU A 113 -11.94 8.37 -9.48
CA GLU A 113 -10.81 7.58 -9.95
C GLU A 113 -10.19 8.17 -11.21
N GLN A 114 -11.03 8.45 -12.22
CA GLN A 114 -10.58 9.03 -13.49
C GLN A 114 -10.00 10.43 -13.30
N ALA A 115 -10.63 11.28 -12.52
CA ALA A 115 -10.14 12.63 -12.25
C ALA A 115 -8.74 12.64 -11.59
N GLY A 116 -8.47 11.68 -10.69
CA GLY A 116 -7.12 11.49 -10.15
C GLY A 116 -6.12 11.11 -11.22
N TRP A 117 -6.47 10.20 -12.12
CA TRP A 117 -5.59 9.80 -13.22
C TRP A 117 -5.33 10.96 -14.20
N ASP A 118 -6.34 11.76 -14.49
CA ASP A 118 -6.24 12.92 -15.39
C ASP A 118 -5.26 13.98 -14.87
N VAL A 119 -5.11 14.08 -13.54
CA VAL A 119 -4.12 14.98 -12.91
C VAL A 119 -2.80 14.29 -12.58
N GLY A 120 -2.59 13.07 -13.06
CA GLY A 120 -1.35 12.30 -12.91
C GLY A 120 -1.17 11.63 -11.55
N VAL A 121 -2.27 11.38 -10.82
CA VAL A 121 -2.28 10.62 -9.57
C VAL A 121 -2.90 9.25 -9.83
N ALA A 122 -2.04 8.24 -10.04
CA ALA A 122 -2.47 6.86 -10.28
C ALA A 122 -2.80 6.14 -8.97
N TRP A 123 -4.03 6.18 -8.58
CA TRP A 123 -4.57 5.45 -7.44
C TRP A 123 -5.45 4.26 -7.86
N GLN A 124 -5.98 3.51 -6.94
CA GLN A 124 -6.70 2.27 -7.20
C GLN A 124 -8.15 2.34 -6.72
N ASP A 125 -9.04 1.72 -7.49
CA ASP A 125 -10.42 1.45 -7.10
C ASP A 125 -10.49 0.66 -5.79
N GLY A 126 -11.21 1.19 -4.82
CA GLY A 126 -11.42 0.56 -3.52
C GLY A 126 -12.45 -0.56 -3.51
N ARG A 127 -13.29 -0.70 -4.55
CA ARG A 127 -14.34 -1.73 -4.63
C ARG A 127 -13.77 -3.14 -4.57
N MET A 128 -12.58 -3.38 -5.15
CA MET A 128 -11.87 -4.65 -5.04
C MET A 128 -11.43 -5.00 -3.60
N PHE A 129 -11.48 -4.03 -2.70
CA PHE A 129 -11.10 -4.14 -1.29
C PHE A 129 -12.30 -3.89 -0.36
N HIS A 130 -13.52 -4.17 -0.85
CA HIS A 130 -14.80 -4.01 -0.12
C HIS A 130 -15.16 -2.56 0.26
N GLY A 131 -14.59 -1.56 -0.41
CA GLY A 131 -14.98 -0.16 -0.27
C GLY A 131 -15.83 0.30 -1.45
N PRO A 132 -17.17 0.29 -1.36
CA PRO A 132 -18.08 0.54 -2.50
C PRO A 132 -17.92 1.94 -3.10
N CYS A 133 -17.46 2.90 -2.31
CA CYS A 133 -17.19 4.27 -2.73
C CYS A 133 -15.85 4.75 -2.17
N ALA A 134 -14.78 4.00 -2.45
CA ALA A 134 -13.48 4.28 -1.87
C ALA A 134 -12.35 4.22 -2.91
N ILE A 135 -11.27 4.94 -2.60
CA ILE A 135 -10.00 4.93 -3.33
C ILE A 135 -8.90 4.39 -2.42
N ARG A 136 -8.03 3.57 -2.98
CA ARG A 136 -6.84 3.08 -2.30
C ARG A 136 -5.60 3.78 -2.84
N MET A 137 -4.86 4.46 -1.97
CA MET A 137 -3.72 5.30 -2.32
C MET A 137 -2.43 4.79 -1.68
N ASN A 138 -1.35 4.72 -2.46
CA ASN A 138 -0.01 4.33 -2.00
C ASN A 138 0.79 5.56 -1.59
N LEU A 139 1.36 5.56 -0.38
CA LEU A 139 2.18 6.64 0.18
C LEU A 139 3.68 6.31 0.24
N ALA A 140 4.12 5.17 -0.31
CA ALA A 140 5.53 4.78 -0.31
C ALA A 140 6.32 5.56 -1.37
N LEU A 141 6.39 6.86 -1.22
CA LEU A 141 7.04 7.84 -2.09
C LEU A 141 7.82 8.85 -1.23
N PRO A 142 8.76 9.62 -1.80
CA PRO A 142 9.30 10.81 -1.13
C PRO A 142 8.18 11.78 -0.75
N LEU A 143 8.26 12.39 0.44
CA LEU A 143 7.22 13.28 0.96
C LEU A 143 6.86 14.39 -0.03
N SER A 144 7.83 14.95 -0.74
CA SER A 144 7.58 15.99 -1.76
C SER A 144 6.64 15.52 -2.89
N ARG A 145 6.69 14.24 -3.26
CA ARG A 145 5.80 13.66 -4.26
C ARG A 145 4.39 13.40 -3.69
N VAL A 146 4.32 13.04 -2.41
CA VAL A 146 3.03 12.95 -1.72
C VAL A 146 2.38 14.32 -1.66
N GLN A 147 3.12 15.35 -1.27
CA GLN A 147 2.64 16.74 -1.22
C GLN A 147 2.13 17.21 -2.59
N GLU A 148 2.92 17.04 -3.65
CA GLU A 148 2.53 17.39 -5.02
C GLU A 148 1.24 16.68 -5.45
N ALA A 149 1.10 15.39 -5.14
CA ALA A 149 -0.11 14.63 -5.46
C ALA A 149 -1.34 15.20 -4.73
N PHE A 150 -1.21 15.51 -3.45
CA PHE A 150 -2.32 16.08 -2.66
C PHE A 150 -2.72 17.47 -3.14
N GLU A 151 -1.77 18.33 -3.50
CA GLU A 151 -2.05 19.66 -4.08
C GLU A 151 -2.79 19.56 -5.41
N ARG A 152 -2.46 18.57 -6.26
CA ARG A 152 -3.16 18.33 -7.53
C ARG A 152 -4.58 17.83 -7.28
N LEU A 153 -4.76 16.88 -6.36
CA LEU A 153 -6.08 16.37 -5.98
C LEU A 153 -6.96 17.45 -5.37
N ASP A 154 -6.40 18.29 -4.52
CA ASP A 154 -7.08 19.42 -3.91
C ASP A 154 -7.63 20.36 -4.99
N ARG A 155 -6.76 20.85 -5.83
CA ARG A 155 -7.09 21.88 -6.83
C ARG A 155 -8.03 21.40 -7.93
N HIS A 156 -7.95 20.15 -8.32
CA HIS A 156 -8.56 19.66 -9.58
C HIS A 156 -9.57 18.53 -9.38
N VAL A 157 -9.69 17.97 -8.18
CA VAL A 157 -10.63 16.88 -7.89
C VAL A 157 -11.58 17.25 -6.77
N PHE A 158 -11.06 17.51 -5.57
CA PHE A 158 -11.91 17.67 -4.39
C PHE A 158 -12.45 19.09 -4.18
N ASN A 159 -11.76 20.12 -4.66
CA ASN A 159 -12.17 21.53 -4.56
C ASN A 159 -12.20 22.24 -5.93
N ALA A 160 -12.44 21.47 -7.01
CA ALA A 160 -12.55 21.98 -8.39
C ALA A 160 -13.89 22.67 -8.65
#